data_859fe5229fed1e0463416bd35f6d4990
#
_entry.id   859fe5229fed1e0463416bd35f6d4990
#
_cell.length_a   1.000
_cell.length_b   1.000
_cell.length_c   1.000
_cell.angle_alpha   90.00
_cell.angle_beta   90.00
_cell.angle_gamma   90.00
#
_symmetry.space_group_name_H-M   'P 1'
#
loop_
_entity.id
_entity.type
_entity.pdbx_description
1 polymer ?
#
loop_
_entity_poly.entity_id
_entity_poly.type
_entity_poly.pdbx_seq_one_letter_code
_entity_poly.pdbx_strand_id
1 'polypeptide(L)'
;MSARLVAIALGLLVLAGCTTTRQVAAPAAAVLVGAELDAAQARLAAREQALRAQPVIAFNGRVALARGREGGNGRIEWRQQGGEYRVTLSAPVTRQRWSLLGHADGRARIDGLEGGPREGADAESLVRDATGLEIPVGALADWAAGMRADPARFGPAMVEYDAAGQLLRLHQDGWTIDYTGWQVDAAGVAGGLPLRINAQRDDARVRLLVDAWQLGDAPETQ
;
A
#
# COMPACT_ATOMS: atom_id res chain seq x y z
N MET A 1 42.81 60.15 11.53
CA MET A 1 42.91 58.68 11.55
C MET A 1 41.84 58.18 12.49
N SER A 2 40.84 57.45 12.00
CA SER A 2 39.93 56.67 12.82
C SER A 2 38.42 56.84 12.43
N ALA A 3 38.08 56.55 11.23
CA ALA A 3 36.66 56.51 10.80
C ALA A 3 36.40 55.33 9.85
N ARG A 4 36.93 54.15 10.16
CA ARG A 4 36.82 52.96 9.29
C ARG A 4 36.43 51.64 10.00
N LEU A 5 35.97 51.68 11.25
CA LEU A 5 35.68 50.43 12.02
C LEU A 5 34.22 50.27 12.48
N VAL A 6 33.28 51.07 11.99
CA VAL A 6 31.84 50.96 12.40
C VAL A 6 30.92 50.32 11.33
N ALA A 7 31.43 49.91 10.20
CA ALA A 7 30.61 49.48 9.06
C ALA A 7 30.51 47.95 8.84
N ILE A 8 30.89 47.06 9.78
CA ILE A 8 30.90 45.59 9.58
C ILE A 8 29.99 44.84 10.59
N ALA A 9 29.22 45.53 11.39
CA ALA A 9 28.35 44.88 12.41
C ALA A 9 26.87 44.79 12.05
N LEU A 10 26.47 44.98 10.79
CA LEU A 10 25.04 44.99 10.40
C LEU A 10 24.78 44.07 9.19
N GLY A 11 25.17 42.84 9.27
CA GLY A 11 25.03 41.90 8.13
C GLY A 11 24.76 40.46 8.42
N LEU A 12 24.30 40.07 9.61
CA LEU A 12 23.97 38.66 9.92
C LEU A 12 22.65 38.54 10.65
N LEU A 13 21.54 39.05 10.06
CA LEU A 13 20.20 38.56 10.38
C LEU A 13 19.97 37.34 9.50
N VAL A 14 20.44 36.18 9.93
CA VAL A 14 20.18 34.90 9.33
C VAL A 14 18.67 34.60 9.48
N LEU A 15 17.98 34.53 8.36
CA LEU A 15 16.63 34.00 8.25
C LEU A 15 16.64 32.54 8.72
N ALA A 16 16.37 32.29 9.99
CA ALA A 16 15.95 31.00 10.48
C ALA A 16 14.51 30.73 9.98
N GLY A 17 14.39 30.42 8.71
CA GLY A 17 13.15 29.87 8.12
C GLY A 17 12.93 28.48 8.69
N CYS A 18 12.24 28.38 9.82
CA CYS A 18 11.66 27.13 10.27
C CYS A 18 10.62 26.72 9.21
N THR A 19 10.99 25.84 8.29
CA THR A 19 10.03 25.08 7.50
C THR A 19 9.31 24.14 8.45
N THR A 20 8.25 24.62 9.09
CA THR A 20 7.26 23.77 9.75
C THR A 20 6.61 22.94 8.65
N THR A 21 7.13 21.73 8.43
CA THR A 21 6.38 20.70 7.71
C THR A 21 5.10 20.49 8.48
N ARG A 22 4.00 21.07 7.96
CA ARG A 22 2.66 20.87 8.49
C ARG A 22 2.38 19.38 8.35
N GLN A 23 2.59 18.63 9.42
CA GLN A 23 2.21 17.24 9.52
C GLN A 23 0.68 17.26 9.44
N VAL A 24 0.15 16.92 8.27
CA VAL A 24 -1.30 16.72 8.11
C VAL A 24 -1.64 15.58 9.07
N ALA A 25 -2.37 15.92 10.13
CA ALA A 25 -2.83 14.92 11.09
C ALA A 25 -3.56 13.82 10.30
N ALA A 26 -3.26 12.56 10.59
CA ALA A 26 -4.01 11.45 10.04
C ALA A 26 -5.50 11.66 10.38
N PRO A 27 -6.43 11.41 9.45
CA PRO A 27 -7.84 11.53 9.75
C PRO A 27 -8.17 10.66 10.96
N ALA A 28 -8.96 11.21 11.89
CA ALA A 28 -9.37 10.49 13.09
C ALA A 28 -10.51 9.52 12.75
N ALA A 29 -10.47 8.35 13.35
CA ALA A 29 -11.58 7.41 13.28
C ALA A 29 -12.83 8.02 13.92
N ALA A 30 -13.98 7.86 13.28
CA ALA A 30 -15.27 8.27 13.81
C ALA A 30 -15.91 7.11 14.58
N VAL A 31 -16.58 7.43 15.67
CA VAL A 31 -17.42 6.46 16.38
C VAL A 31 -18.80 6.47 15.72
N LEU A 32 -18.99 5.62 14.72
CA LEU A 32 -20.30 5.42 14.11
C LEU A 32 -21.13 4.44 14.95
N VAL A 33 -22.41 4.70 15.09
CA VAL A 33 -23.33 3.85 15.87
C VAL A 33 -24.66 3.64 15.13
N GLY A 34 -25.32 2.52 15.45
CA GLY A 34 -26.66 2.23 14.89
C GLY A 34 -26.68 2.26 13.36
N ALA A 35 -27.66 2.94 12.78
CA ALA A 35 -27.89 2.96 11.34
C ALA A 35 -26.70 3.51 10.52
N GLU A 36 -25.89 4.40 11.07
CA GLU A 36 -24.68 4.91 10.39
C GLU A 36 -23.61 3.83 10.26
N LEU A 37 -23.39 3.08 11.34
CA LEU A 37 -22.45 1.95 11.32
C LEU A 37 -22.93 0.86 10.37
N ASP A 38 -24.21 0.48 10.43
CA ASP A 38 -24.81 -0.53 9.56
C ASP A 38 -24.66 -0.13 8.08
N ALA A 39 -24.90 1.14 7.76
CA ALA A 39 -24.74 1.65 6.41
C ALA A 39 -23.27 1.64 5.94
N ALA A 40 -22.31 1.95 6.81
CA ALA A 40 -20.89 1.89 6.50
C ALA A 40 -20.43 0.45 6.24
N GLN A 41 -20.86 -0.49 7.07
CA GLN A 41 -20.58 -1.92 6.92
C GLN A 41 -21.20 -2.49 5.62
N ALA A 42 -22.45 -2.12 5.31
CA ALA A 42 -23.13 -2.53 4.08
C ALA A 42 -22.39 -2.00 2.84
N ARG A 43 -21.94 -0.74 2.86
CA ARG A 43 -21.14 -0.16 1.76
C ARG A 43 -19.82 -0.90 1.56
N LEU A 44 -19.10 -1.22 2.65
CA LEU A 44 -17.86 -1.98 2.56
C LEU A 44 -18.12 -3.38 1.97
N ALA A 45 -19.16 -4.09 2.44
CA ALA A 45 -19.51 -5.42 1.94
C ALA A 45 -19.87 -5.38 0.45
N ALA A 46 -20.69 -4.43 0.01
CA ALA A 46 -21.05 -4.26 -1.39
C ALA A 46 -19.82 -3.95 -2.27
N ARG A 47 -18.91 -3.13 -1.75
CA ARG A 47 -17.65 -2.81 -2.40
C ARG A 47 -16.76 -4.04 -2.57
N GLU A 48 -16.57 -4.83 -1.51
CA GLU A 48 -15.81 -6.07 -1.55
C GLU A 48 -16.39 -7.07 -2.56
N GLN A 49 -17.71 -7.19 -2.60
CA GLN A 49 -18.40 -8.04 -3.57
C GLN A 49 -18.16 -7.57 -5.01
N ALA A 50 -18.27 -6.27 -5.28
CA ALA A 50 -18.04 -5.71 -6.60
C ALA A 50 -16.60 -5.92 -7.07
N LEU A 51 -15.61 -5.76 -6.17
CA LEU A 51 -14.20 -5.98 -6.49
C LEU A 51 -13.87 -7.45 -6.72
N ARG A 52 -14.41 -8.37 -5.90
CA ARG A 52 -14.21 -9.82 -6.10
C ARG A 52 -14.87 -10.35 -7.37
N ALA A 53 -15.87 -9.65 -7.89
CA ALA A 53 -16.48 -9.98 -9.18
C ALA A 53 -15.65 -9.52 -10.39
N GLN A 54 -14.60 -8.70 -10.18
CA GLN A 54 -13.74 -8.26 -11.29
C GLN A 54 -12.88 -9.42 -11.79
N PRO A 55 -12.85 -9.70 -13.10
CA PRO A 55 -12.01 -10.76 -13.66
C PRO A 55 -10.51 -10.44 -13.50
N VAL A 56 -10.16 -9.16 -13.52
CA VAL A 56 -8.79 -8.67 -13.32
C VAL A 56 -8.80 -7.50 -12.36
N ILE A 57 -7.86 -7.52 -11.41
CA ILE A 57 -7.50 -6.38 -10.56
C ILE A 57 -6.02 -6.10 -10.80
N ALA A 58 -5.70 -4.92 -11.30
CA ALA A 58 -4.32 -4.52 -11.50
C ALA A 58 -4.09 -3.07 -11.06
N PHE A 59 -2.87 -2.79 -10.65
CA PHE A 59 -2.41 -1.44 -10.36
C PHE A 59 -0.92 -1.28 -10.64
N ASN A 60 -0.50 -0.06 -10.84
CA ASN A 60 0.89 0.35 -10.80
C ASN A 60 1.07 1.50 -9.83
N GLY A 61 2.30 1.64 -9.33
CA GLY A 61 2.56 2.66 -8.33
C GLY A 61 3.99 2.68 -7.81
N ARG A 62 4.15 3.33 -6.68
CA ARG A 62 5.41 3.45 -5.96
C ARG A 62 5.26 2.85 -4.57
N VAL A 63 6.23 2.03 -4.21
CA VAL A 63 6.26 1.39 -2.90
C VAL A 63 7.53 1.75 -2.16
N ALA A 64 7.41 1.99 -0.87
CA ALA A 64 8.53 2.07 0.07
C ALA A 64 8.32 1.02 1.16
N LEU A 65 9.34 0.22 1.37
CA LEU A 65 9.38 -0.82 2.39
C LEU A 65 10.45 -0.45 3.40
N ALA A 66 10.19 -0.63 4.67
CA ALA A 66 11.18 -0.44 5.73
C ALA A 66 10.98 -1.49 6.82
N ARG A 67 12.09 -1.95 7.41
CA ARG A 67 12.13 -2.77 8.61
C ARG A 67 13.25 -2.23 9.52
N GLY A 68 12.86 -1.69 10.65
CA GLY A 68 13.80 -1.00 11.52
C GLY A 68 14.51 0.14 10.82
N ARG A 69 15.82 -0.02 10.60
CA ARG A 69 16.72 0.96 9.92
C ARG A 69 16.97 0.61 8.45
N GLU A 70 16.60 -0.57 8.01
CA GLU A 70 16.75 -1.04 6.64
C GLU A 70 15.49 -0.71 5.84
N GLY A 71 15.68 -0.43 4.54
CA GLY A 71 14.53 -0.17 3.69
C GLY A 71 14.94 0.15 2.27
N GLY A 72 13.93 0.21 1.42
CA GLY A 72 14.08 0.53 0.01
C GLY A 72 12.81 1.10 -0.57
N ASN A 73 12.93 1.65 -1.76
CA ASN A 73 11.80 2.13 -2.53
C ASN A 73 11.92 1.68 -3.98
N GLY A 74 10.77 1.60 -4.64
CA GLY A 74 10.72 1.17 -6.03
C GLY A 74 9.37 1.43 -6.67
N ARG A 75 9.28 1.01 -7.91
CA ARG A 75 8.00 0.91 -8.61
C ARG A 75 7.44 -0.48 -8.43
N ILE A 76 6.12 -0.56 -8.29
CA ILE A 76 5.37 -1.81 -8.20
C ILE A 76 4.36 -1.87 -9.34
N GLU A 77 4.25 -3.04 -9.94
CA GLU A 77 3.18 -3.41 -10.85
C GLU A 77 2.54 -4.69 -10.30
N TRP A 78 1.25 -4.64 -10.09
CA TRP A 78 0.44 -5.78 -9.64
C TRP A 78 -0.61 -6.10 -10.69
N ARG A 79 -0.76 -7.37 -10.99
CA ARG A 79 -1.85 -7.89 -11.80
C ARG A 79 -2.32 -9.20 -11.21
N GLN A 80 -3.61 -9.29 -10.94
CA GLN A 80 -4.27 -10.49 -10.44
C GLN A 80 -5.43 -10.87 -11.35
N GLN A 81 -5.55 -12.14 -11.64
CA GLN A 81 -6.66 -12.73 -12.38
C GLN A 81 -7.07 -14.03 -11.69
N GLY A 82 -8.25 -14.00 -11.07
CA GLY A 82 -8.66 -15.12 -10.21
C GLY A 82 -7.65 -15.37 -9.07
N GLY A 83 -7.20 -16.61 -8.95
CA GLY A 83 -6.20 -17.00 -7.93
C GLY A 83 -4.74 -16.83 -8.37
N GLU A 84 -4.48 -16.38 -9.59
CA GLU A 84 -3.13 -16.13 -10.08
C GLU A 84 -2.80 -14.64 -9.98
N TYR A 85 -1.57 -14.33 -9.56
CA TYR A 85 -1.10 -12.96 -9.50
C TYR A 85 0.36 -12.85 -9.94
N ARG A 86 0.68 -11.72 -10.52
CA ARG A 86 2.05 -11.31 -10.84
C ARG A 86 2.35 -9.96 -10.18
N VAL A 87 3.45 -9.93 -9.44
CA VAL A 87 3.99 -8.70 -8.86
C VAL A 87 5.35 -8.45 -9.47
N THR A 88 5.57 -7.25 -9.98
CA THR A 88 6.89 -6.82 -10.42
C THR A 88 7.34 -5.66 -9.55
N LEU A 89 8.54 -5.76 -8.98
CA LEU A 89 9.21 -4.67 -8.28
C LEU A 89 10.45 -4.27 -9.03
N SER A 90 10.64 -2.97 -9.23
CA SER A 90 11.83 -2.40 -9.84
C SER A 90 12.38 -1.26 -8.98
N ALA A 91 13.68 -1.33 -8.68
CA ALA A 91 14.40 -0.30 -7.94
C ALA A 91 15.26 0.52 -8.92
N PRO A 92 14.85 1.75 -9.29
CA PRO A 92 15.51 2.52 -10.34
C PRO A 92 16.98 2.83 -10.03
N VAL A 93 17.31 3.02 -8.76
CA VAL A 93 18.67 3.39 -8.34
C VAL A 93 19.64 2.21 -8.48
N THR A 94 19.24 1.02 -8.06
CA THR A 94 20.07 -0.21 -8.14
C THR A 94 19.92 -0.94 -9.45
N ARG A 95 18.96 -0.52 -10.30
CA ARG A 95 18.57 -1.22 -11.55
C ARG A 95 18.14 -2.66 -11.34
N GLN A 96 17.80 -3.03 -10.12
CA GLN A 96 17.28 -4.35 -9.82
C GLN A 96 15.80 -4.42 -10.20
N ARG A 97 15.42 -5.53 -10.78
CA ARG A 97 14.02 -5.88 -11.07
C ARG A 97 13.82 -7.33 -10.74
N TRP A 98 12.80 -7.62 -9.98
CA TRP A 98 12.37 -8.98 -9.72
C TRP A 98 10.85 -9.10 -9.88
N SER A 99 10.38 -10.28 -10.15
CA SER A 99 8.96 -10.58 -10.27
C SER A 99 8.59 -11.83 -9.48
N LEU A 100 7.44 -11.77 -8.82
CA LEU A 100 6.80 -12.88 -8.14
C LEU A 100 5.57 -13.28 -8.95
N LEU A 101 5.49 -14.54 -9.34
CA LEU A 101 4.30 -15.18 -9.88
C LEU A 101 3.74 -16.11 -8.81
N GLY A 102 2.50 -15.89 -8.39
CA GLY A 102 1.78 -16.76 -7.46
C GLY A 102 0.61 -17.44 -8.15
N HIS A 103 0.32 -18.66 -7.70
CA HIS A 103 -0.75 -19.51 -8.23
C HIS A 103 -1.84 -19.76 -7.19
N ALA A 104 -3.04 -20.11 -7.65
CA ALA A 104 -4.20 -20.39 -6.81
C ALA A 104 -3.96 -21.51 -5.78
N ASP A 105 -3.06 -22.45 -6.06
CA ASP A 105 -2.70 -23.55 -5.18
C ASP A 105 -1.61 -23.21 -4.15
N GLY A 106 -1.21 -21.92 -4.09
CA GLY A 106 -0.19 -21.40 -3.17
C GLY A 106 1.22 -21.42 -3.72
N ARG A 107 1.51 -22.23 -4.75
CA ARG A 107 2.84 -22.26 -5.37
C ARG A 107 3.22 -20.88 -5.90
N ALA A 108 4.51 -20.60 -5.85
CA ALA A 108 5.02 -19.33 -6.35
C ALA A 108 6.42 -19.50 -6.97
N ARG A 109 6.77 -18.52 -7.81
CA ARG A 109 8.10 -18.40 -8.43
C ARG A 109 8.56 -16.95 -8.36
N ILE A 110 9.81 -16.75 -7.94
CA ILE A 110 10.49 -15.45 -8.02
C ILE A 110 11.57 -15.51 -9.08
N ASP A 111 11.57 -14.54 -9.99
CA ASP A 111 12.60 -14.32 -11.00
C ASP A 111 13.32 -12.99 -10.76
N GLY A 112 14.60 -12.90 -11.20
CA GLY A 112 15.39 -11.66 -11.16
C GLY A 112 16.19 -11.44 -9.87
N LEU A 113 16.22 -12.43 -8.97
CA LEU A 113 17.11 -12.41 -7.81
C LEU A 113 18.52 -12.90 -8.14
N GLU A 114 19.49 -12.46 -7.34
CA GLU A 114 20.83 -13.03 -7.38
C GLU A 114 20.79 -14.52 -7.09
N GLY A 115 21.49 -15.32 -7.87
CA GLY A 115 21.47 -16.78 -7.80
C GLY A 115 20.39 -17.45 -8.66
N GLY A 116 19.61 -16.66 -9.42
CA GLY A 116 18.62 -17.18 -10.39
C GLY A 116 17.21 -17.35 -9.82
N PRO A 117 16.32 -17.94 -10.63
CA PRO A 117 14.93 -18.16 -10.25
C PRO A 117 14.80 -19.10 -9.04
N ARG A 118 13.80 -18.84 -8.19
CA ARG A 118 13.44 -19.70 -7.06
C ARG A 118 11.96 -20.05 -7.12
N GLU A 119 11.64 -21.27 -6.76
CA GLU A 119 10.25 -21.77 -6.68
C GLU A 119 9.97 -22.31 -5.29
N GLY A 120 8.72 -22.18 -4.84
CA GLY A 120 8.26 -22.65 -3.55
C GLY A 120 6.81 -23.07 -3.57
N ALA A 121 6.43 -23.88 -2.60
CA ALA A 121 5.05 -24.31 -2.40
C ALA A 121 4.17 -23.23 -1.72
N ASP A 122 4.81 -22.20 -1.17
CA ASP A 122 4.17 -21.10 -0.44
C ASP A 122 4.88 -19.78 -0.76
N ALA A 123 4.10 -18.81 -1.24
CA ALA A 123 4.60 -17.51 -1.68
C ALA A 123 5.17 -16.67 -0.53
N GLU A 124 4.56 -16.71 0.65
CA GLU A 124 4.99 -15.97 1.82
C GLU A 124 6.37 -16.46 2.31
N SER A 125 6.56 -17.77 2.37
CA SER A 125 7.85 -18.39 2.71
C SER A 125 8.91 -18.05 1.67
N LEU A 126 8.57 -18.14 0.39
CA LEU A 126 9.49 -17.82 -0.71
C LEU A 126 9.96 -16.36 -0.67
N VAL A 127 9.05 -15.41 -0.41
CA VAL A 127 9.38 -13.99 -0.27
C VAL A 127 10.22 -13.76 0.99
N ARG A 128 9.89 -14.38 2.12
CA ARG A 128 10.67 -14.29 3.35
C ARG A 128 12.10 -14.78 3.16
N ASP A 129 12.28 -15.94 2.53
CA ASP A 129 13.60 -16.53 2.27
C ASP A 129 14.43 -15.69 1.28
N ALA A 130 13.76 -15.00 0.37
CA ALA A 130 14.41 -14.14 -0.63
C ALA A 130 14.77 -12.74 -0.12
N THR A 131 13.96 -12.18 0.80
CA THR A 131 14.04 -10.76 1.18
C THR A 131 14.25 -10.53 2.67
N GLY A 132 14.07 -11.56 3.51
CA GLY A 132 14.03 -11.43 4.97
C GLY A 132 12.76 -10.76 5.52
N LEU A 133 11.78 -10.43 4.66
CA LEU A 133 10.55 -9.74 5.05
C LEU A 133 9.39 -10.72 5.13
N GLU A 134 8.69 -10.71 6.25
CA GLU A 134 7.43 -11.43 6.43
C GLU A 134 6.26 -10.59 5.89
N ILE A 135 5.96 -10.79 4.63
CA ILE A 135 4.89 -10.07 3.94
C ILE A 135 3.79 -11.08 3.59
N PRO A 136 2.53 -10.87 4.01
CA PRO A 136 1.41 -11.75 3.67
C PRO A 136 0.96 -11.47 2.23
N VAL A 137 1.70 -12.00 1.27
CA VAL A 137 1.52 -11.70 -0.17
C VAL A 137 0.09 -12.00 -0.63
N GLY A 138 -0.52 -13.07 -0.11
CA GLY A 138 -1.89 -13.44 -0.43
C GLY A 138 -2.96 -12.44 0.04
N ALA A 139 -2.64 -11.57 1.01
CA ALA A 139 -3.55 -10.52 1.48
C ALA A 139 -3.32 -9.17 0.80
N LEU A 140 -2.17 -8.97 0.15
CA LEU A 140 -1.75 -7.64 -0.33
C LEU A 140 -2.70 -7.03 -1.34
N ALA A 141 -3.24 -7.83 -2.27
CA ALA A 141 -4.18 -7.32 -3.28
C ALA A 141 -5.48 -6.84 -2.64
N ASP A 142 -6.01 -7.62 -1.70
CA ASP A 142 -7.23 -7.27 -0.97
C ASP A 142 -7.00 -5.99 -0.17
N TRP A 143 -5.92 -5.93 0.61
CA TRP A 143 -5.59 -4.75 1.40
C TRP A 143 -5.29 -3.52 0.53
N ALA A 144 -4.55 -3.67 -0.57
CA ALA A 144 -4.30 -2.55 -1.48
C ALA A 144 -5.59 -2.01 -2.08
N ALA A 145 -6.54 -2.90 -2.41
CA ALA A 145 -7.86 -2.50 -2.88
C ALA A 145 -8.80 -2.02 -1.77
N GLY A 146 -8.39 -2.01 -0.50
CA GLY A 146 -9.22 -1.63 0.67
C GLY A 146 -10.30 -2.66 0.95
N MET A 147 -9.98 -3.93 0.82
CA MET A 147 -10.83 -5.07 1.17
C MET A 147 -10.24 -5.82 2.35
N ARG A 148 -11.09 -6.52 3.08
CA ARG A 148 -10.65 -7.52 4.06
C ARG A 148 -10.15 -8.76 3.33
N ALA A 149 -8.98 -9.27 3.69
CA ALA A 149 -8.49 -10.54 3.18
C ALA A 149 -9.27 -11.71 3.79
N ASP A 150 -9.11 -12.91 3.22
CA ASP A 150 -9.81 -14.11 3.66
C ASP A 150 -9.57 -14.38 5.15
N PRO A 151 -10.62 -14.36 5.99
CA PRO A 151 -10.47 -14.56 7.42
C PRO A 151 -10.03 -15.99 7.81
N ALA A 152 -10.22 -16.97 6.92
CA ALA A 152 -9.75 -18.32 7.17
C ALA A 152 -8.22 -18.43 7.11
N ARG A 153 -7.56 -17.54 6.34
CA ARG A 153 -6.11 -17.49 6.20
C ARG A 153 -5.46 -16.44 7.09
N PHE A 154 -6.07 -15.25 7.18
CA PHE A 154 -5.47 -14.06 7.81
C PHE A 154 -6.19 -13.60 9.08
N GLY A 155 -7.10 -14.42 9.60
CA GLY A 155 -7.87 -14.10 10.80
C GLY A 155 -8.93 -13.02 10.59
N PRO A 156 -9.70 -12.71 11.64
CA PRO A 156 -10.76 -11.69 11.59
C PRO A 156 -10.17 -10.30 11.39
N ALA A 157 -10.90 -9.48 10.65
CA ALA A 157 -10.55 -8.09 10.40
C ALA A 157 -11.38 -7.15 11.28
N MET A 158 -10.74 -6.13 11.86
CA MET A 158 -11.41 -4.97 12.46
C MET A 158 -11.29 -3.78 11.53
N VAL A 159 -12.37 -3.00 11.43
CA VAL A 159 -12.46 -1.87 10.49
C VAL A 159 -12.84 -0.61 11.24
N GLU A 160 -12.12 0.46 10.96
CA GLU A 160 -12.45 1.81 11.42
C GLU A 160 -12.88 2.65 10.21
N TYR A 161 -13.86 3.52 10.44
CA TYR A 161 -14.43 4.41 9.42
C TYR A 161 -14.15 5.86 9.75
N ASP A 162 -14.15 6.71 8.75
CA ASP A 162 -14.22 8.16 8.93
C ASP A 162 -15.66 8.62 9.18
N ALA A 163 -15.86 9.92 9.38
CA ALA A 163 -17.18 10.51 9.65
C ALA A 163 -18.18 10.38 8.47
N ALA A 164 -17.69 10.12 7.25
CA ALA A 164 -18.52 9.84 6.08
C ALA A 164 -18.83 8.34 5.92
N GLY A 165 -18.31 7.49 6.82
CA GLY A 165 -18.43 6.03 6.76
C GLY A 165 -17.58 5.40 5.67
N GLN A 166 -16.52 6.09 5.23
CA GLN A 166 -15.50 5.55 4.34
C GLN A 166 -14.51 4.73 5.16
N LEU A 167 -14.00 3.63 4.60
CA LEU A 167 -12.94 2.86 5.22
C LEU A 167 -11.71 3.75 5.47
N LEU A 168 -11.34 3.88 6.74
CA LEU A 168 -10.19 4.67 7.18
C LEU A 168 -9.02 3.76 7.54
N ARG A 169 -9.29 2.70 8.30
CA ARG A 169 -8.27 1.77 8.80
C ARG A 169 -8.79 0.35 8.85
N LEU A 170 -7.89 -0.58 8.55
CA LEU A 170 -8.11 -2.02 8.65
C LEU A 170 -7.04 -2.62 9.54
N HIS A 171 -7.46 -3.46 10.51
CA HIS A 171 -6.56 -4.29 11.31
C HIS A 171 -6.81 -5.75 10.95
N GLN A 172 -5.78 -6.44 10.47
CA GLN A 172 -5.88 -7.86 10.15
C GLN A 172 -4.49 -8.50 10.17
N ASP A 173 -4.35 -9.70 10.67
CA ASP A 173 -3.10 -10.47 10.77
C ASP A 173 -1.95 -9.67 11.44
N GLY A 174 -2.28 -8.91 12.50
CA GLY A 174 -1.33 -8.04 13.20
C GLY A 174 -0.92 -6.79 12.41
N TRP A 175 -1.36 -6.61 11.18
CA TRP A 175 -1.15 -5.40 10.40
C TRP A 175 -2.19 -4.34 10.71
N THR A 176 -1.74 -3.10 10.76
CA THR A 176 -2.59 -1.90 10.74
C THR A 176 -2.40 -1.22 9.39
N ILE A 177 -3.47 -1.06 8.65
CA ILE A 177 -3.47 -0.52 7.28
C ILE A 177 -4.33 0.75 7.25
N ASP A 178 -3.70 1.89 7.03
CA ASP A 178 -4.34 3.20 6.92
C ASP A 178 -4.56 3.58 5.46
N TYR A 179 -5.74 4.11 5.15
CA TYR A 179 -6.14 4.59 3.84
C TYR A 179 -6.32 6.11 3.87
N THR A 180 -5.52 6.85 3.12
CA THR A 180 -5.48 8.32 3.19
C THR A 180 -5.68 9.03 1.84
N GLY A 181 -6.29 8.40 0.91
CA GLY A 181 -6.63 8.98 -0.39
C GLY A 181 -7.37 7.98 -1.22
N TRP A 182 -8.38 8.46 -1.94
CA TRP A 182 -9.28 7.62 -2.70
C TRP A 182 -9.49 8.20 -4.09
N GLN A 183 -9.52 7.34 -5.09
CA GLN A 183 -9.97 7.67 -6.42
C GLN A 183 -11.49 7.47 -6.45
N VAL A 184 -12.25 8.55 -6.47
CA VAL A 184 -13.72 8.51 -6.63
C VAL A 184 -14.06 8.07 -8.07
N ASP A 185 -15.20 7.38 -8.22
CA ASP A 185 -15.76 6.95 -9.51
C ASP A 185 -14.92 5.91 -10.28
N ALA A 186 -14.11 5.11 -9.59
CA ALA A 186 -13.36 4.05 -10.22
C ALA A 186 -14.27 2.88 -10.64
N ALA A 187 -14.57 2.75 -11.92
CA ALA A 187 -15.17 1.56 -12.55
C ALA A 187 -16.42 0.98 -11.84
N GLY A 188 -17.29 1.85 -11.29
CA GLY A 188 -18.51 1.40 -10.59
C GLY A 188 -18.28 0.84 -9.19
N VAL A 189 -17.09 0.98 -8.64
CA VAL A 189 -16.79 0.57 -7.25
C VAL A 189 -17.24 1.66 -6.29
N ALA A 190 -18.28 1.37 -5.51
CA ALA A 190 -18.79 2.29 -4.49
C ALA A 190 -17.69 2.70 -3.50
N GLY A 191 -17.50 4.01 -3.30
CA GLY A 191 -16.46 4.55 -2.43
C GLY A 191 -15.06 4.61 -3.06
N GLY A 192 -14.93 4.22 -4.33
CA GLY A 192 -13.68 4.36 -5.09
C GLY A 192 -12.58 3.35 -4.73
N LEU A 193 -11.35 3.60 -5.18
CA LEU A 193 -10.18 2.77 -4.93
C LEU A 193 -9.10 3.56 -4.17
N PRO A 194 -8.37 2.93 -3.23
CA PRO A 194 -7.33 3.62 -2.48
C PRO A 194 -6.18 4.10 -3.37
N LEU A 195 -5.68 5.31 -3.12
CA LEU A 195 -4.50 5.86 -3.78
C LEU A 195 -3.28 5.91 -2.86
N ARG A 196 -3.49 5.99 -1.54
CA ARG A 196 -2.41 6.03 -0.55
C ARG A 196 -2.72 5.07 0.57
N ILE A 197 -1.85 4.10 0.74
CA ILE A 197 -1.95 3.05 1.73
C ILE A 197 -0.67 3.04 2.57
N ASN A 198 -0.82 3.07 3.88
CA ASN A 198 0.28 2.88 4.82
C ASN A 198 -0.04 1.66 5.67
N ALA A 199 0.82 0.65 5.63
CA ALA A 199 0.65 -0.54 6.45
C ALA A 199 1.85 -0.69 7.40
N GLN A 200 1.58 -1.17 8.61
CA GLN A 200 2.61 -1.41 9.61
C GLN A 200 2.29 -2.64 10.45
N ARG A 201 3.35 -3.38 10.80
CA ARG A 201 3.34 -4.47 11.79
C ARG A 201 4.70 -4.47 12.47
N ASP A 202 4.73 -4.30 13.78
CA ASP A 202 5.96 -4.17 14.57
C ASP A 202 6.90 -3.08 14.01
N ASP A 203 8.11 -3.45 13.59
CA ASP A 203 9.08 -2.55 12.96
C ASP A 203 8.98 -2.50 11.42
N ALA A 204 8.11 -3.32 10.82
CA ALA A 204 7.87 -3.34 9.38
C ALA A 204 6.86 -2.25 8.98
N ARG A 205 7.18 -1.52 7.92
CA ARG A 205 6.35 -0.45 7.35
C ARG A 205 6.32 -0.57 5.84
N VAL A 206 5.13 -0.40 5.28
CA VAL A 206 4.89 -0.36 3.84
C VAL A 206 4.14 0.93 3.53
N ARG A 207 4.62 1.69 2.57
CA ARG A 207 3.89 2.82 1.99
C ARG A 207 3.67 2.54 0.52
N LEU A 208 2.43 2.48 0.10
CA LEU A 208 2.05 2.31 -1.30
C LEU A 208 1.32 3.56 -1.76
N LEU A 209 1.80 4.12 -2.86
CA LEU A 209 1.13 5.16 -3.61
C LEU A 209 0.75 4.58 -4.97
N VAL A 210 -0.53 4.41 -5.19
CA VAL A 210 -1.06 3.90 -6.46
C VAL A 210 -1.16 5.06 -7.45
N ASP A 211 -0.50 4.90 -8.58
CA ASP A 211 -0.54 5.88 -9.67
C ASP A 211 -1.74 5.62 -10.59
N ALA A 212 -2.11 4.35 -10.83
CA ALA A 212 -3.28 3.97 -11.60
C ALA A 212 -3.82 2.59 -11.21
N TRP A 213 -5.15 2.45 -11.21
CA TRP A 213 -5.90 1.20 -11.10
C TRP A 213 -6.44 0.77 -12.47
N GLN A 214 -6.52 -0.53 -12.66
CA GLN A 214 -7.17 -1.17 -13.80
C GLN A 214 -8.04 -2.32 -13.29
N LEU A 215 -9.32 -2.28 -13.59
CA LEU A 215 -10.31 -3.32 -13.27
C LEU A 215 -10.92 -3.85 -14.56
N GLY A 216 -11.34 -5.12 -14.54
CA GLY A 216 -11.95 -5.76 -15.71
C GLY A 216 -10.92 -6.23 -16.73
N ASP A 217 -11.38 -6.48 -17.96
CA ASP A 217 -10.51 -6.96 -19.03
C ASP A 217 -9.43 -5.94 -19.35
N ALA A 218 -8.18 -6.37 -19.29
CA ALA A 218 -7.09 -5.55 -19.81
C ALA A 218 -7.20 -5.49 -21.33
N PRO A 219 -6.94 -4.35 -21.97
CA PRO A 219 -6.68 -4.37 -23.40
C PRO A 219 -5.52 -5.33 -23.65
N GLU A 220 -5.73 -6.31 -24.51
CA GLU A 220 -4.65 -7.16 -25.00
C GLU A 220 -3.62 -6.24 -25.65
N THR A 221 -2.46 -6.15 -25.05
CA THR A 221 -1.32 -5.47 -25.67
C THR A 221 -0.86 -6.41 -26.78
N GLN A 222 -1.18 -6.06 -28.05
CA GLN A 222 -0.61 -6.66 -29.24
C GLN A 222 0.90 -6.39 -29.32
#